data_ce1245b9a430dd18fb9e8df8afef4fe3
#
_entry.id   ce1245b9a430dd18fb9e8df8afef4fe3
#
_cell.length_a   1.000
_cell.length_b   1.000
_cell.length_c   1.000
_cell.angle_alpha   90.00
_cell.angle_beta   90.00
_cell.angle_gamma   90.00
#
_symmetry.space_group_name_H-M   'P 1'
#
loop_
_entity.id
_entity.type
_entity.pdbx_description
1 polymer ?
#
loop_
_entity_poly.entity_id
_entity_poly.type
_entity_poly.pdbx_seq_one_letter_code
_entity_poly.pdbx_strand_id
1 'polypeptide(L)'
;ADKWPDRICMIIATLGITIPSFVIGSLLIFVFTVKLKVLGATGISKPENYIMPVIALSGSSMAFITRLTRNKLIDVLKSDYIRTAKAKGLSGGKIIFKHALRNSLIPVVTYLGPLTAGVLTGSFVVEKIFAIPGLGNEFTLTITNRDYTALLGVLAFYCTFIVICNLIVDLLYVVVDPRIKLEA
;
A
#
# COMPACT_ATOMS: atom_id res chain seq x y z
N ALA A 1 -13.84 18.56 -4.30
CA ALA A 1 -13.72 17.64 -5.43
C ALA A 1 -13.64 18.43 -6.74
N ASP A 2 -13.00 17.86 -7.75
CA ASP A 2 -12.94 18.37 -9.14
C ASP A 2 -12.18 19.68 -9.37
N LYS A 3 -11.48 20.20 -8.37
CA LYS A 3 -10.52 21.30 -8.54
C LYS A 3 -9.17 20.76 -9.05
N TRP A 4 -8.34 21.66 -9.58
CA TRP A 4 -7.02 21.33 -10.13
C TRP A 4 -6.16 20.41 -9.24
N PRO A 5 -6.00 20.63 -7.93
CA PRO A 5 -5.21 19.73 -7.09
C PRO A 5 -5.79 18.30 -7.03
N ASP A 6 -7.12 18.19 -6.98
CA ASP A 6 -7.81 16.90 -6.96
C ASP A 6 -7.55 16.11 -8.26
N ARG A 7 -7.63 16.79 -9.42
CA ARG A 7 -7.35 16.17 -10.72
C ARG A 7 -5.90 15.68 -10.83
N ILE A 8 -4.93 16.48 -10.38
CA ILE A 8 -3.51 16.08 -10.39
C ILE A 8 -3.31 14.84 -9.52
N CYS A 9 -3.81 14.85 -8.28
CA CYS A 9 -3.71 13.69 -7.39
C CYS A 9 -4.34 12.44 -8.00
N MET A 10 -5.49 12.59 -8.67
CA MET A 10 -6.17 11.46 -9.33
C MET A 10 -5.42 10.93 -10.57
N ILE A 11 -4.77 11.81 -11.33
CA ILE A 11 -3.92 11.39 -12.46
C ILE A 11 -2.73 10.60 -11.93
N ILE A 12 -2.02 11.11 -10.91
CA ILE A 12 -0.89 10.42 -10.28
C ILE A 12 -1.34 9.07 -9.70
N ALA A 13 -2.47 9.04 -8.99
CA ALA A 13 -3.02 7.81 -8.45
C ALA A 13 -3.43 6.82 -9.55
N THR A 14 -3.96 7.28 -10.68
CA THR A 14 -4.29 6.41 -11.80
C THR A 14 -3.03 5.80 -12.40
N LEU A 15 -2.00 6.60 -12.65
CA LEU A 15 -0.71 6.11 -13.14
C LEU A 15 -0.08 5.09 -12.19
N GLY A 16 -0.11 5.36 -10.89
CA GLY A 16 0.45 4.46 -9.86
C GLY A 16 -0.25 3.10 -9.78
N ILE A 17 -1.55 3.01 -10.11
CA ILE A 17 -2.28 1.73 -10.17
C ILE A 17 -2.07 1.03 -11.52
N THR A 18 -2.00 1.80 -12.61
CA THR A 18 -1.97 1.25 -13.98
C THR A 18 -0.59 0.71 -14.33
N ILE A 19 0.48 1.38 -13.88
CA ILE A 19 1.84 0.98 -14.22
C ILE A 19 2.31 -0.11 -13.26
N PRO A 20 2.68 -1.32 -13.76
CA PRO A 20 3.21 -2.38 -12.90
C PRO A 20 4.47 -1.94 -12.15
N SER A 21 4.63 -2.41 -10.90
CA SER A 21 5.77 -2.05 -10.04
C SER A 21 7.14 -2.37 -10.67
N PHE A 22 7.23 -3.45 -11.42
CA PHE A 22 8.47 -3.82 -12.11
C PHE A 22 8.84 -2.84 -13.25
N VAL A 23 7.85 -2.28 -13.92
CA VAL A 23 8.09 -1.25 -14.95
C VAL A 23 8.61 0.03 -14.27
N ILE A 24 7.98 0.44 -13.16
CA ILE A 24 8.45 1.57 -12.35
C ILE A 24 9.89 1.31 -11.88
N GLY A 25 10.17 0.12 -11.34
CA GLY A 25 11.51 -0.27 -10.89
C GLY A 25 12.55 -0.17 -12.00
N SER A 26 12.27 -0.72 -13.17
CA SER A 26 13.17 -0.68 -14.32
C SER A 26 13.42 0.75 -14.82
N LEU A 27 12.38 1.59 -14.85
CA LEU A 27 12.50 3.00 -15.22
C LEU A 27 13.33 3.78 -14.20
N LEU A 28 13.16 3.52 -12.90
CA LEU A 28 13.97 4.14 -11.86
C LEU A 28 15.45 3.78 -11.99
N ILE A 29 15.77 2.51 -12.22
CA ILE A 29 17.15 2.06 -12.48
C ILE A 29 17.70 2.79 -13.72
N PHE A 30 16.95 2.81 -14.80
CA PHE A 30 17.40 3.48 -16.03
C PHE A 30 17.71 4.96 -15.79
N VAL A 31 16.82 5.68 -15.11
CA VAL A 31 16.98 7.12 -14.85
C VAL A 31 18.09 7.37 -13.84
N PHE A 32 18.01 6.79 -12.65
CA PHE A 32 18.88 7.16 -11.53
C PHE A 32 20.23 6.48 -11.56
N THR A 33 20.31 5.26 -12.08
CA THR A 33 21.58 4.52 -12.13
C THR A 33 22.31 4.72 -13.46
N VAL A 34 21.60 4.55 -14.59
CA VAL A 34 22.25 4.57 -15.91
C VAL A 34 22.46 5.99 -16.42
N LYS A 35 21.42 6.85 -16.35
CA LYS A 35 21.49 8.22 -16.88
C LYS A 35 22.13 9.20 -15.90
N LEU A 36 21.63 9.29 -14.69
CA LEU A 36 22.08 10.27 -13.69
C LEU A 36 23.28 9.78 -12.87
N LYS A 37 23.48 8.47 -12.76
CA LYS A 37 24.58 7.82 -12.01
C LYS A 37 24.65 8.25 -10.53
N VAL A 38 23.50 8.52 -9.91
CA VAL A 38 23.40 9.02 -8.53
C VAL A 38 23.05 7.92 -7.51
N LEU A 39 22.41 6.82 -7.96
CA LEU A 39 22.01 5.71 -7.10
C LEU A 39 22.56 4.38 -7.64
N GLY A 40 22.94 3.48 -6.73
CA GLY A 40 23.31 2.10 -7.07
C GLY A 40 22.08 1.31 -7.52
N ALA A 41 22.25 0.44 -8.53
CA ALA A 41 21.13 -0.31 -9.11
C ALA A 41 20.66 -1.46 -8.23
N THR A 42 21.55 -2.12 -7.48
CA THR A 42 21.31 -3.44 -6.91
C THR A 42 21.87 -3.60 -5.50
N GLY A 43 21.29 -4.56 -4.78
CA GLY A 43 21.69 -4.93 -3.44
C GLY A 43 21.17 -3.98 -2.36
N ILE A 44 21.49 -4.32 -1.11
CA ILE A 44 21.02 -3.62 0.10
C ILE A 44 22.18 -3.09 0.95
N SER A 45 23.40 -3.02 0.39
CA SER A 45 24.62 -2.69 1.12
C SER A 45 24.65 -1.25 1.64
N LYS A 46 23.90 -0.35 1.03
CA LYS A 46 23.82 1.07 1.40
C LYS A 46 22.39 1.53 1.57
N PRO A 47 22.11 2.47 2.50
CA PRO A 47 20.75 3.00 2.70
C PRO A 47 20.10 3.57 1.44
N GLU A 48 20.87 4.24 0.59
CA GLU A 48 20.37 4.80 -0.68
C GLU A 48 19.82 3.76 -1.65
N ASN A 49 20.26 2.49 -1.54
CA ASN A 49 19.78 1.42 -2.42
C ASN A 49 18.33 1.00 -2.14
N TYR A 50 17.78 1.40 -0.98
CA TYR A 50 16.35 1.15 -0.66
C TYR A 50 15.40 2.14 -1.34
N ILE A 51 15.86 3.31 -1.78
CA ILE A 51 15.01 4.38 -2.30
C ILE A 51 14.19 3.90 -3.50
N MET A 52 14.83 3.33 -4.50
CA MET A 52 14.17 2.90 -5.73
C MET A 52 13.19 1.73 -5.50
N PRO A 53 13.57 0.64 -4.79
CA PRO A 53 12.65 -0.44 -4.45
C PRO A 53 11.43 0.04 -3.68
N VAL A 54 11.61 0.90 -2.67
CA VAL A 54 10.52 1.47 -1.88
C VAL A 54 9.56 2.29 -2.75
N ILE A 55 10.07 3.15 -3.63
CA ILE A 55 9.23 3.91 -4.57
C ILE A 55 8.46 2.96 -5.49
N ALA A 56 9.11 1.93 -6.05
CA ALA A 56 8.47 0.98 -6.94
C ALA A 56 7.34 0.20 -6.27
N LEU A 57 7.52 -0.23 -5.00
CA LEU A 57 6.51 -0.96 -4.23
C LEU A 57 5.39 -0.07 -3.70
N SER A 58 5.71 1.15 -3.26
CA SER A 58 4.73 2.04 -2.64
C SER A 58 3.76 2.65 -3.65
N GLY A 59 4.13 2.75 -4.92
CA GLY A 59 3.37 3.47 -5.93
C GLY A 59 1.91 3.02 -6.05
N SER A 60 1.67 1.73 -6.23
CA SER A 60 0.31 1.17 -6.35
C SER A 60 -0.49 1.26 -5.05
N SER A 61 0.16 1.00 -3.92
CA SER A 61 -0.45 1.03 -2.59
C SER A 61 -0.91 2.45 -2.22
N MET A 62 -0.04 3.44 -2.40
CA MET A 62 -0.37 4.85 -2.16
C MET A 62 -1.48 5.33 -3.09
N ALA A 63 -1.44 4.92 -4.35
CA ALA A 63 -2.43 5.27 -5.34
C ALA A 63 -3.82 4.69 -4.97
N PHE A 64 -3.87 3.44 -4.53
CA PHE A 64 -5.13 2.82 -4.09
C PHE A 64 -5.69 3.50 -2.85
N ILE A 65 -4.87 3.74 -1.81
CA ILE A 65 -5.28 4.44 -0.59
C ILE A 65 -5.80 5.84 -0.94
N THR A 66 -5.12 6.56 -1.82
CA THR A 66 -5.54 7.89 -2.26
C THR A 66 -6.94 7.87 -2.89
N ARG A 67 -7.21 6.93 -3.81
CA ARG A 67 -8.51 6.78 -4.45
C ARG A 67 -9.59 6.36 -3.47
N LEU A 68 -9.29 5.39 -2.60
CA LEU A 68 -10.22 4.90 -1.58
C LEU A 68 -10.62 6.03 -0.63
N THR A 69 -9.63 6.74 -0.07
CA THR A 69 -9.86 7.86 0.84
C THR A 69 -10.67 8.96 0.18
N ARG A 70 -10.33 9.35 -1.05
CA ARG A 70 -11.06 10.38 -1.80
C ARG A 70 -12.52 10.01 -2.00
N ASN A 71 -12.79 8.80 -2.48
CA ASN A 71 -14.16 8.36 -2.77
C ASN A 71 -14.98 8.32 -1.49
N LYS A 72 -14.44 7.74 -0.43
CA LYS A 72 -15.12 7.67 0.87
C LYS A 72 -15.34 9.06 1.50
N LEU A 73 -14.38 9.96 1.34
CA LEU A 73 -14.54 11.33 1.83
C LEU A 73 -15.67 12.07 1.10
N ILE A 74 -15.80 11.88 -0.21
CA ILE A 74 -16.90 12.45 -1.01
C ILE A 74 -18.25 11.90 -0.54
N ASP A 75 -18.36 10.58 -0.32
CA ASP A 75 -19.59 9.93 0.16
C ASP A 75 -19.98 10.47 1.54
N VAL A 76 -19.04 10.51 2.45
CA VAL A 76 -19.22 11.02 3.81
C VAL A 76 -19.67 12.50 3.80
N LEU A 77 -19.08 13.33 2.97
CA LEU A 77 -19.43 14.76 2.88
C LEU A 77 -20.86 15.01 2.36
N LYS A 78 -21.50 14.02 1.72
CA LYS A 78 -22.89 14.06 1.27
C LYS A 78 -23.89 13.53 2.32
N SER A 79 -23.43 12.95 3.41
CA SER A 79 -24.27 12.33 4.44
C SER A 79 -25.08 13.37 5.26
N ASP A 80 -26.20 12.93 5.84
CA ASP A 80 -27.12 13.80 6.57
C ASP A 80 -26.51 14.36 7.86
N TYR A 81 -25.64 13.60 8.55
CA TYR A 81 -24.99 14.11 9.76
C TYR A 81 -24.01 15.26 9.44
N ILE A 82 -23.42 15.29 8.25
CA ILE A 82 -22.60 16.43 7.78
C ILE A 82 -23.49 17.63 7.46
N ARG A 83 -24.68 17.41 6.89
CA ARG A 83 -25.69 18.49 6.68
C ARG A 83 -26.12 19.09 8.02
N THR A 84 -26.37 18.25 9.01
CA THR A 84 -26.70 18.70 10.39
C THR A 84 -25.54 19.49 11.01
N ALA A 85 -24.29 19.03 10.83
CA ALA A 85 -23.12 19.74 11.33
C ALA A 85 -22.97 21.13 10.71
N LYS A 86 -23.27 21.27 9.40
CA LYS A 86 -23.30 22.57 8.70
C LYS A 86 -24.42 23.48 9.22
N ALA A 87 -25.62 22.92 9.43
CA ALA A 87 -26.77 23.67 9.97
C ALA A 87 -26.49 24.19 11.38
N LYS A 88 -25.67 23.49 12.20
CA LYS A 88 -25.20 23.93 13.52
C LYS A 88 -24.08 24.98 13.46
N GLY A 89 -23.72 25.48 12.28
CA GLY A 89 -22.72 26.54 12.11
C GLY A 89 -21.26 26.11 12.29
N LEU A 90 -20.94 24.80 12.23
CA LEU A 90 -19.57 24.34 12.34
C LEU A 90 -18.74 24.79 11.15
N SER A 91 -17.51 25.24 11.39
CA SER A 91 -16.57 25.66 10.34
C SER A 91 -16.22 24.49 9.40
N GLY A 92 -15.99 24.79 8.13
CA GLY A 92 -15.68 23.79 7.11
C GLY A 92 -14.45 22.93 7.47
N GLY A 93 -13.41 23.51 8.06
CA GLY A 93 -12.25 22.79 8.56
C GLY A 93 -12.61 21.77 9.65
N LYS A 94 -13.41 22.17 10.64
CA LYS A 94 -13.86 21.28 11.72
C LYS A 94 -14.72 20.12 11.18
N ILE A 95 -15.56 20.39 10.19
CA ILE A 95 -16.37 19.37 9.51
C ILE A 95 -15.46 18.37 8.81
N ILE A 96 -14.47 18.83 8.04
CA ILE A 96 -13.56 17.95 7.28
C ILE A 96 -12.70 17.11 8.23
N PHE A 97 -11.91 17.74 9.11
CA PHE A 97 -10.91 17.03 9.90
C PHE A 97 -11.50 16.22 11.06
N LYS A 98 -12.55 16.72 11.74
CA LYS A 98 -13.11 16.05 12.91
C LYS A 98 -14.23 15.08 12.57
N HIS A 99 -15.06 15.40 11.59
CA HIS A 99 -16.26 14.61 11.29
C HIS A 99 -16.12 13.76 10.01
N ALA A 100 -15.67 14.34 8.90
CA ALA A 100 -15.63 13.62 7.64
C ALA A 100 -14.43 12.70 7.51
N LEU A 101 -13.22 13.18 7.79
CA LEU A 101 -11.98 12.43 7.61
C LEU A 101 -11.95 11.17 8.49
N ARG A 102 -12.32 11.29 9.76
CA ARG A 102 -12.36 10.15 10.69
C ARG A 102 -13.20 8.99 10.16
N ASN A 103 -14.39 9.27 9.66
CA ASN A 103 -15.29 8.24 9.15
C ASN A 103 -14.87 7.73 7.76
N SER A 104 -14.22 8.56 6.95
CA SER A 104 -13.72 8.15 5.64
C SER A 104 -12.47 7.27 5.72
N LEU A 105 -11.74 7.32 6.83
CA LEU A 105 -10.55 6.50 7.05
C LEU A 105 -10.85 5.07 7.52
N ILE A 106 -12.05 4.77 8.00
CA ILE A 106 -12.42 3.41 8.45
C ILE A 106 -12.11 2.37 7.36
N PRO A 107 -12.57 2.49 6.10
CA PRO A 107 -12.25 1.52 5.06
C PRO A 107 -10.76 1.51 4.67
N VAL A 108 -10.04 2.61 4.90
CA VAL A 108 -8.59 2.66 4.68
C VAL A 108 -7.86 1.81 5.70
N VAL A 109 -8.23 1.93 6.98
CA VAL A 109 -7.68 1.10 8.06
C VAL A 109 -7.95 -0.37 7.77
N THR A 110 -9.17 -0.70 7.29
CA THR A 110 -9.54 -2.04 6.82
C THR A 110 -8.55 -2.56 5.78
N TYR A 111 -8.22 -1.74 4.81
CA TYR A 111 -7.33 -2.13 3.73
C TYR A 111 -5.86 -2.25 4.16
N LEU A 112 -5.43 -1.55 5.22
CA LEU A 112 -4.05 -1.60 5.69
C LEU A 112 -3.60 -3.01 6.08
N GLY A 113 -4.52 -3.87 6.48
CA GLY A 113 -4.21 -5.24 6.86
C GLY A 113 -3.68 -6.10 5.72
N PRO A 114 -4.52 -6.40 4.76
CA PRO A 114 -4.09 -7.13 3.57
C PRO A 114 -2.91 -6.45 2.85
N LEU A 115 -2.88 -5.11 2.85
CA LEU A 115 -1.78 -4.35 2.29
C LEU A 115 -0.46 -4.62 3.01
N THR A 116 -0.46 -4.54 4.35
CA THR A 116 0.73 -4.78 5.17
C THR A 116 1.23 -6.20 4.99
N ALA A 117 0.33 -7.18 5.01
CA ALA A 117 0.67 -8.56 4.71
C ALA A 117 1.33 -8.68 3.33
N GLY A 118 0.73 -8.11 2.29
CA GLY A 118 1.27 -8.15 0.93
C GLY A 118 2.63 -7.45 0.76
N VAL A 119 2.86 -6.33 1.47
CA VAL A 119 4.14 -5.62 1.42
C VAL A 119 5.22 -6.36 2.21
N LEU A 120 4.90 -6.89 3.39
CA LEU A 120 5.85 -7.61 4.23
C LEU A 120 6.27 -8.97 3.64
N THR A 121 5.38 -9.61 2.91
CA THR A 121 5.71 -10.84 2.18
C THR A 121 6.60 -10.58 0.96
N GLY A 122 6.75 -9.31 0.56
CA GLY A 122 7.64 -8.89 -0.50
C GLY A 122 7.05 -9.06 -1.91
N SER A 123 7.79 -8.55 -2.87
CA SER A 123 7.48 -8.70 -4.29
C SER A 123 8.66 -9.40 -4.97
N PHE A 124 8.47 -10.68 -5.31
CA PHE A 124 9.52 -11.46 -5.97
C PHE A 124 10.06 -10.79 -7.24
N VAL A 125 9.23 -10.05 -7.98
CA VAL A 125 9.66 -9.34 -9.18
C VAL A 125 10.55 -8.14 -8.84
N VAL A 126 10.17 -7.34 -7.84
CA VAL A 126 10.97 -6.18 -7.40
C VAL A 126 12.26 -6.64 -6.72
N GLU A 127 12.19 -7.66 -5.85
CA GLU A 127 13.37 -8.25 -5.23
C GLU A 127 14.37 -8.74 -6.27
N LYS A 128 13.90 -9.40 -7.34
CA LYS A 128 14.75 -9.89 -8.43
C LYS A 128 15.39 -8.74 -9.22
N ILE A 129 14.62 -7.69 -9.56
CA ILE A 129 15.10 -6.53 -10.34
C ILE A 129 16.20 -5.77 -9.58
N PHE A 130 16.01 -5.59 -8.27
CA PHE A 130 16.94 -4.85 -7.42
C PHE A 130 17.99 -5.75 -6.75
N ALA A 131 18.01 -7.05 -7.06
CA ALA A 131 18.89 -8.06 -6.44
C ALA A 131 18.85 -8.00 -4.90
N ILE A 132 17.64 -7.94 -4.34
CA ILE A 132 17.40 -7.94 -2.90
C ILE A 132 17.27 -9.40 -2.44
N PRO A 133 18.04 -9.86 -1.44
CA PRO A 133 17.91 -11.19 -0.87
C PRO A 133 16.66 -11.25 0.02
N GLY A 134 15.50 -11.50 -0.58
CA GLY A 134 14.22 -11.60 0.11
C GLY A 134 13.53 -12.95 -0.15
N LEU A 135 12.43 -13.19 0.57
CA LEU A 135 11.65 -14.44 0.45
C LEU A 135 11.10 -14.68 -0.95
N GLY A 136 10.74 -13.61 -1.66
CA GLY A 136 10.25 -13.72 -3.03
C GLY A 136 11.34 -14.17 -4.01
N ASN A 137 12.58 -13.75 -3.79
CA ASN A 137 13.71 -14.22 -4.57
C ASN A 137 13.99 -15.71 -4.28
N GLU A 138 13.99 -16.13 -3.01
CA GLU A 138 14.14 -17.54 -2.63
C GLU A 138 13.02 -18.41 -3.23
N PHE A 139 11.79 -17.95 -3.19
CA PHE A 139 10.66 -18.63 -3.85
C PHE A 139 10.93 -18.86 -5.34
N THR A 140 11.44 -17.85 -6.04
CA THR A 140 11.75 -17.97 -7.48
C THR A 140 12.92 -18.93 -7.72
N LEU A 141 13.95 -18.89 -6.88
CA LEU A 141 15.11 -19.78 -6.98
C LEU A 141 14.73 -21.24 -6.75
N THR A 142 13.90 -21.54 -5.75
CA THR A 142 13.45 -22.92 -5.47
C THR A 142 12.66 -23.51 -6.63
N ILE A 143 11.82 -22.71 -7.30
CA ILE A 143 11.11 -23.13 -8.53
C ILE A 143 12.09 -23.42 -9.65
N THR A 144 13.03 -22.52 -9.90
CA THR A 144 14.00 -22.63 -10.99
C THR A 144 14.92 -23.86 -10.79
N ASN A 145 15.33 -24.11 -9.55
CA ASN A 145 16.15 -25.25 -9.17
C ASN A 145 15.39 -26.55 -9.00
N ARG A 146 14.05 -26.55 -9.11
CA ARG A 146 13.15 -27.69 -8.87
C ARG A 146 13.33 -28.29 -7.47
N ASP A 147 13.70 -27.46 -6.50
CA ASP A 147 13.80 -27.87 -5.10
C ASP A 147 12.43 -27.79 -4.42
N TYR A 148 11.66 -28.88 -4.56
CA TYR A 148 10.31 -28.95 -4.02
C TYR A 148 10.28 -28.93 -2.49
N THR A 149 11.32 -29.41 -1.83
CA THR A 149 11.39 -29.41 -0.36
C THR A 149 11.54 -27.99 0.16
N ALA A 150 12.48 -27.24 -0.37
CA ALA A 150 12.67 -25.82 -0.01
C ALA A 150 11.45 -24.99 -0.45
N LEU A 151 10.87 -25.26 -1.61
CA LEU A 151 9.66 -24.59 -2.10
C LEU A 151 8.49 -24.73 -1.12
N LEU A 152 8.23 -25.96 -0.65
CA LEU A 152 7.17 -26.21 0.33
C LEU A 152 7.44 -25.50 1.66
N GLY A 153 8.71 -25.46 2.11
CA GLY A 153 9.11 -24.72 3.30
C GLY A 153 8.83 -23.20 3.17
N VAL A 154 9.23 -22.61 2.06
CA VAL A 154 8.98 -21.19 1.76
C VAL A 154 7.48 -20.90 1.69
N LEU A 155 6.69 -21.75 1.02
CA LEU A 155 5.24 -21.60 0.94
C LEU A 155 4.57 -21.70 2.31
N ALA A 156 4.95 -22.70 3.13
CA ALA A 156 4.40 -22.87 4.47
C ALA A 156 4.68 -21.64 5.34
N PHE A 157 5.92 -21.14 5.29
CA PHE A 157 6.28 -19.91 6.00
C PHE A 157 5.46 -18.70 5.50
N TYR A 158 5.33 -18.53 4.19
CA TYR A 158 4.60 -17.44 3.56
C TYR A 158 3.12 -17.43 3.96
N CYS A 159 2.46 -18.59 3.85
CA CYS A 159 1.06 -18.74 4.24
C CYS A 159 0.85 -18.44 5.73
N THR A 160 1.69 -18.99 6.59
CA THR A 160 1.63 -18.77 8.03
C THR A 160 1.80 -17.29 8.36
N PHE A 161 2.77 -16.64 7.73
CA PHE A 161 3.04 -15.20 7.93
C PHE A 161 1.85 -14.32 7.51
N ILE A 162 1.24 -14.61 6.34
CA ILE A 162 0.03 -13.88 5.89
C ILE A 162 -1.12 -14.05 6.89
N VAL A 163 -1.36 -15.28 7.38
CA VAL A 163 -2.42 -15.53 8.36
C VAL A 163 -2.18 -14.77 9.65
N ILE A 164 -0.94 -14.74 10.16
CA ILE A 164 -0.58 -13.99 11.35
C ILE A 164 -0.78 -12.48 11.12
N CYS A 165 -0.32 -11.94 9.99
CA CYS A 165 -0.52 -10.53 9.68
C CYS A 165 -1.99 -10.15 9.61
N ASN A 166 -2.82 -10.97 8.96
CA ASN A 166 -4.26 -10.73 8.88
C ASN A 166 -4.91 -10.80 10.28
N LEU A 167 -4.54 -11.78 11.10
CA LEU A 167 -5.03 -11.90 12.47
C LEU A 167 -4.69 -10.66 13.31
N ILE A 168 -3.45 -10.17 13.22
CA ILE A 168 -3.03 -8.95 13.94
C ILE A 168 -3.90 -7.76 13.51
N VAL A 169 -4.18 -7.66 12.22
CA VAL A 169 -5.00 -6.57 11.70
C VAL A 169 -6.45 -6.70 12.13
N ASP A 170 -7.02 -7.89 12.12
CA ASP A 170 -8.38 -8.15 12.60
C ASP A 170 -8.51 -7.77 14.09
N LEU A 171 -7.49 -8.07 14.90
CA LEU A 171 -7.44 -7.63 16.29
C LEU A 171 -7.35 -6.11 16.42
N LEU A 172 -6.53 -5.46 15.59
CA LEU A 172 -6.45 -4.00 15.55
C LEU A 172 -7.77 -3.34 15.12
N TYR A 173 -8.54 -4.02 14.28
CA TYR A 173 -9.90 -3.57 13.90
C TYR A 173 -10.81 -3.41 15.10
N VAL A 174 -10.88 -4.41 15.95
CA VAL A 174 -11.72 -4.39 17.16
C VAL A 174 -11.35 -3.21 18.08
N VAL A 175 -10.06 -2.85 18.10
CA VAL A 175 -9.57 -1.71 18.89
C VAL A 175 -9.94 -0.36 18.25
N VAL A 176 -9.89 -0.26 16.93
CA VAL A 176 -10.14 0.99 16.19
C VAL A 176 -11.63 1.29 16.04
N ASP A 177 -12.44 0.25 15.81
CA ASP A 177 -13.90 0.38 15.73
C ASP A 177 -14.60 -0.68 16.60
N PRO A 178 -14.91 -0.35 17.87
CA PRO A 178 -15.58 -1.25 18.81
C PRO A 178 -17.02 -1.60 18.41
N ARG A 179 -17.53 -1.05 17.31
CA ARG A 179 -18.86 -1.38 16.76
C ARG A 179 -18.85 -2.63 15.89
N ILE A 180 -17.67 -3.05 15.43
CA ILE A 180 -17.52 -4.29 14.66
C ILE A 180 -17.52 -5.44 15.66
N LYS A 181 -18.65 -6.14 15.79
CA LYS A 181 -18.69 -7.44 16.46
C LYS A 181 -18.09 -8.44 15.48
N LEU A 182 -17.06 -9.16 15.91
CA LEU A 182 -16.62 -10.37 15.23
C LEU A 182 -17.80 -11.37 15.32
N GLU A 183 -18.62 -11.45 14.29
CA GLU A 183 -19.55 -12.56 14.17
C GLU A 183 -18.71 -13.81 13.87
N ALA A 184 -18.73 -14.74 14.84
CA ALA A 184 -18.12 -16.06 14.73
C ALA A 184 -18.96 -16.96 13.83
#